data_3762104ba32f8eea86563c073b5f482a
#
_entry.id   3762104ba32f8eea86563c073b5f482a
#
_cell.length_a   1.000
_cell.length_b   1.000
_cell.length_c   1.000
_cell.angle_alpha   90.00
_cell.angle_beta   90.00
_cell.angle_gamma   90.00
#
_symmetry.space_group_name_H-M   'P 1'
#
loop_
_entity.id
_entity.type
_entity.pdbx_description
1 polymer ?
#
loop_
_entity_poly.entity_id
_entity_poly.type
_entity_poly.pdbx_seq_one_letter_code
_entity_poly.pdbx_strand_id
1 'polypeptide(L)'
;LRVGIVVFDDAEELDVVGPYDVLAAWAATSALRPEVVTFSADGAGVRCAKGLRLVPDTSRDDVGPLHVLVHPGGQGTRPLTRDSEHLAWVRAVRRETPLLTSVCTGSLVYAAAGLLAGRPATTHWSALDELAELDRSVLIDTEARYVDDGDVVTSAGVSAGIDMALHLVARLESPDAARQVRREIQYDPAPPV
;
A
#
# COMPACT_ATOMS: atom_id res chain seq x y z
N LEU A 1 -12.61 -6.59 10.37
CA LEU A 1 -11.86 -6.11 9.22
C LEU A 1 -10.39 -5.97 9.62
N ARG A 2 -9.48 -6.62 8.89
CA ARG A 2 -8.04 -6.60 9.19
C ARG A 2 -7.27 -6.06 7.99
N VAL A 3 -6.46 -5.03 8.22
CA VAL A 3 -5.60 -4.39 7.22
C VAL A 3 -4.15 -4.70 7.57
N GLY A 4 -3.43 -5.35 6.66
CA GLY A 4 -2.02 -5.63 6.82
C GLY A 4 -1.17 -4.67 5.98
N ILE A 5 -0.13 -4.13 6.57
CA ILE A 5 0.89 -3.33 5.89
C ILE A 5 2.19 -4.10 5.92
N VAL A 6 2.66 -4.58 4.76
CA VAL A 6 3.95 -5.26 4.69
C VAL A 6 5.09 -4.26 4.81
N VAL A 7 6.12 -4.59 5.57
CA VAL A 7 7.34 -3.78 5.70
C VAL A 7 8.57 -4.60 5.34
N PHE A 8 9.54 -3.96 4.74
CA PHE A 8 10.77 -4.56 4.25
C PHE A 8 11.91 -3.52 4.23
N ASP A 9 13.15 -3.98 4.15
CA ASP A 9 14.30 -3.08 4.08
C ASP A 9 14.23 -2.18 2.83
N ASP A 10 14.67 -0.93 2.99
CA ASP A 10 14.61 0.12 1.96
C ASP A 10 13.19 0.44 1.46
N ALA A 11 12.14 0.14 2.25
CA ALA A 11 10.81 0.72 2.02
C ALA A 11 10.83 2.25 2.23
N GLU A 12 10.06 2.98 1.42
CA GLU A 12 9.87 4.42 1.64
C GLU A 12 9.05 4.64 2.91
N GLU A 13 9.56 5.43 3.84
CA GLU A 13 8.97 5.63 5.17
C GLU A 13 7.50 6.06 5.11
N LEU A 14 7.22 7.08 4.31
CA LEU A 14 5.87 7.65 4.27
C LEU A 14 4.87 6.73 3.56
N ASP A 15 5.34 5.83 2.69
CA ASP A 15 4.49 4.81 2.06
C ASP A 15 3.93 3.82 3.09
N VAL A 16 4.64 3.63 4.20
CA VAL A 16 4.22 2.81 5.34
C VAL A 16 3.43 3.65 6.34
N VAL A 17 4.06 4.71 6.86
CA VAL A 17 3.54 5.48 8.00
C VAL A 17 2.32 6.32 7.60
N GLY A 18 2.26 6.83 6.38
CA GLY A 18 1.12 7.62 5.88
C GLY A 18 -0.19 6.84 5.89
N PRO A 19 -0.28 5.70 5.19
CA PRO A 19 -1.46 4.84 5.27
C PRO A 19 -1.71 4.31 6.68
N TYR A 20 -0.65 3.95 7.42
CA TYR A 20 -0.79 3.46 8.80
C TYR A 20 -1.52 4.48 9.67
N ASP A 21 -1.10 5.74 9.66
CA ASP A 21 -1.68 6.79 10.51
C ASP A 21 -3.16 7.04 10.18
N VAL A 22 -3.50 7.11 8.88
CA VAL A 22 -4.89 7.22 8.43
C VAL A 22 -5.74 6.05 8.90
N LEU A 23 -5.25 4.82 8.71
CA LEU A 23 -6.00 3.61 9.03
C LEU A 23 -6.11 3.39 10.55
N ALA A 24 -5.08 3.77 11.32
CA ALA A 24 -5.09 3.73 12.78
C ALA A 24 -6.07 4.78 13.36
N ALA A 25 -6.10 5.98 12.81
CA ALA A 25 -7.09 6.99 13.19
C ALA A 25 -8.53 6.52 12.87
N TRP A 26 -8.71 5.86 11.72
CA TRP A 26 -9.98 5.21 11.40
C TRP A 26 -10.34 4.13 12.41
N ALA A 27 -9.40 3.25 12.75
CA ALA A 27 -9.62 2.17 13.72
C ALA A 27 -10.04 2.72 15.10
N ALA A 28 -9.50 3.85 15.51
CA ALA A 28 -9.81 4.48 16.79
C ALA A 28 -11.21 5.08 16.85
N THR A 29 -11.79 5.48 15.72
CA THR A 29 -13.07 6.20 15.64
C THR A 29 -14.21 5.38 15.05
N SER A 30 -13.91 4.32 14.31
CA SER A 30 -14.88 3.48 13.60
C SER A 30 -15.62 2.50 14.51
N ALA A 31 -16.92 2.35 14.28
CA ALA A 31 -17.70 1.29 14.87
C ALA A 31 -17.32 -0.11 14.35
N LEU A 32 -16.71 -0.19 13.16
CA LEU A 32 -16.21 -1.44 12.57
C LEU A 32 -14.95 -1.95 13.27
N ARG A 33 -14.26 -1.07 14.01
CA ARG A 33 -13.00 -1.38 14.74
C ARG A 33 -12.01 -2.19 13.89
N PRO A 34 -11.60 -1.67 12.71
CA PRO A 34 -10.62 -2.38 11.91
C PRO A 34 -9.32 -2.56 12.69
N GLU A 35 -8.70 -3.70 12.51
CA GLU A 35 -7.37 -3.96 13.04
C GLU A 35 -6.34 -3.61 11.97
N VAL A 36 -5.36 -2.78 12.31
CA VAL A 36 -4.23 -2.43 11.43
C VAL A 36 -2.99 -3.08 11.99
N VAL A 37 -2.33 -3.91 11.18
CA VAL A 37 -1.16 -4.68 11.59
C VAL A 37 -0.03 -4.49 10.60
N THR A 38 1.18 -4.32 11.11
CA THR A 38 2.41 -4.30 10.31
C THR A 38 3.10 -5.65 10.39
N PHE A 39 3.70 -6.11 9.30
CA PHE A 39 4.42 -7.39 9.28
C PHE A 39 5.59 -7.36 8.29
N SER A 40 6.65 -8.06 8.62
CA SER A 40 7.77 -8.34 7.70
C SER A 40 7.82 -9.82 7.34
N ALA A 41 8.74 -10.21 6.48
CA ALA A 41 8.85 -11.61 6.03
C ALA A 41 9.02 -12.58 7.20
N ASP A 42 9.84 -12.23 8.17
CA ASP A 42 10.23 -13.06 9.31
C ASP A 42 9.86 -12.46 10.69
N GLY A 43 9.17 -11.33 10.71
CA GLY A 43 8.87 -10.57 11.94
C GLY A 43 10.02 -9.73 12.47
N ALA A 44 11.17 -9.72 11.79
CA ALA A 44 12.30 -8.88 12.19
C ALA A 44 12.06 -7.40 11.85
N GLY A 45 12.71 -6.52 12.63
CA GLY A 45 12.72 -5.09 12.37
C GLY A 45 13.44 -4.76 11.06
N VAL A 46 12.94 -3.76 10.36
CA VAL A 46 13.45 -3.33 9.05
C VAL A 46 14.05 -1.92 9.13
N ARG A 47 14.95 -1.61 8.19
CA ARG A 47 15.49 -0.26 8.01
C ARG A 47 14.96 0.33 6.70
N CYS A 48 14.17 1.38 6.81
CA CYS A 48 13.61 2.10 5.68
C CYS A 48 14.65 2.91 4.88
N ALA A 49 14.28 3.37 3.70
CA ALA A 49 15.15 3.98 2.71
C ALA A 49 15.92 5.23 3.20
N LYS A 50 15.32 6.02 4.10
CA LYS A 50 15.94 7.22 4.70
C LYS A 50 16.46 6.98 6.13
N GLY A 51 16.42 5.73 6.57
CA GLY A 51 17.06 5.29 7.81
C GLY A 51 16.16 5.12 9.03
N LEU A 52 14.84 5.37 8.90
CA LEU A 52 13.89 5.03 9.95
C LEU A 52 13.92 3.52 10.19
N ARG A 53 13.89 3.12 11.45
CA ARG A 53 13.75 1.71 11.82
C ARG A 53 12.34 1.44 12.29
N LEU A 54 11.73 0.42 11.70
CA LEU A 54 10.40 -0.06 12.07
C LEU A 54 10.51 -1.47 12.64
N VAL A 55 9.79 -1.71 13.73
CA VAL A 55 9.61 -3.04 14.30
C VAL A 55 8.17 -3.44 13.96
N PRO A 56 7.95 -4.46 13.12
CA PRO A 56 6.61 -4.92 12.78
C PRO A 56 5.95 -5.63 13.97
N ASP A 57 4.63 -5.73 13.92
CA ASP A 57 3.85 -6.43 14.96
C ASP A 57 4.04 -7.94 14.88
N THR A 58 4.30 -8.49 13.68
CA THR A 58 4.35 -9.93 13.46
C THR A 58 5.12 -10.31 12.19
N SER A 59 5.24 -11.61 11.92
CA SER A 59 5.76 -12.16 10.67
C SER A 59 4.67 -12.34 9.62
N ARG A 60 5.09 -12.53 8.37
CA ARG A 60 4.23 -12.88 7.24
C ARG A 60 3.43 -14.16 7.49
N ASP A 61 4.04 -15.13 8.15
CA ASP A 61 3.41 -16.43 8.39
C ASP A 61 2.40 -16.38 9.54
N ASP A 62 2.56 -15.44 10.48
CA ASP A 62 1.72 -15.29 11.67
C ASP A 62 0.67 -14.18 11.54
N VAL A 63 0.70 -13.36 10.48
CA VAL A 63 -0.21 -12.22 10.32
C VAL A 63 -1.68 -12.64 10.20
N GLY A 64 -1.93 -13.88 9.79
CA GLY A 64 -3.28 -14.41 9.61
C GLY A 64 -4.03 -13.82 8.40
N PRO A 65 -5.34 -14.12 8.26
CA PRO A 65 -6.13 -13.67 7.12
C PRO A 65 -6.27 -12.14 7.07
N LEU A 66 -6.06 -11.54 5.89
CA LEU A 66 -6.20 -10.12 5.65
C LEU A 66 -7.43 -9.82 4.79
N HIS A 67 -8.09 -8.70 5.05
CA HIS A 67 -9.14 -8.14 4.20
C HIS A 67 -8.56 -7.13 3.21
N VAL A 68 -7.51 -6.43 3.63
CA VAL A 68 -6.77 -5.47 2.81
C VAL A 68 -5.28 -5.71 3.03
N LEU A 69 -4.52 -5.74 1.94
CA LEU A 69 -3.06 -5.68 1.97
C LEU A 69 -2.61 -4.32 1.43
N VAL A 70 -1.75 -3.62 2.17
CA VAL A 70 -1.03 -2.44 1.70
C VAL A 70 0.43 -2.84 1.43
N HIS A 71 0.88 -2.68 0.19
CA HIS A 71 2.27 -2.90 -0.21
C HIS A 71 2.94 -1.55 -0.48
N PRO A 72 3.82 -1.07 0.40
CA PRO A 72 4.59 0.15 0.20
C PRO A 72 5.56 0.04 -0.98
N GLY A 73 6.06 1.18 -1.42
CA GLY A 73 7.18 1.27 -2.34
C GLY A 73 8.50 1.53 -1.64
N GLY A 74 9.43 2.13 -2.37
CA GLY A 74 10.80 2.36 -1.96
C GLY A 74 11.80 1.59 -2.83
N GLN A 75 13.09 1.81 -2.59
CA GLN A 75 14.14 1.13 -3.37
C GLN A 75 14.14 -0.38 -3.16
N GLY A 76 13.70 -0.84 -1.98
CA GLY A 76 13.57 -2.25 -1.65
C GLY A 76 12.61 -3.04 -2.53
N THR A 77 11.73 -2.38 -3.30
CA THR A 77 10.84 -3.08 -4.24
C THR A 77 11.59 -3.72 -5.41
N ARG A 78 12.74 -3.15 -5.85
CA ARG A 78 13.49 -3.67 -6.99
C ARG A 78 13.99 -5.11 -6.78
N PRO A 79 14.64 -5.45 -5.67
CA PRO A 79 14.93 -6.86 -5.39
C PRO A 79 13.66 -7.70 -5.26
N LEU A 80 12.58 -7.18 -4.65
CA LEU A 80 11.33 -7.93 -4.49
C LEU A 80 10.63 -8.28 -5.82
N THR A 81 10.78 -7.45 -6.88
CA THR A 81 10.25 -7.78 -8.22
C THR A 81 10.94 -8.99 -8.85
N ARG A 82 12.07 -9.43 -8.31
CA ARG A 82 12.87 -10.59 -8.78
C ARG A 82 12.92 -11.72 -7.77
N ASP A 83 12.37 -11.52 -6.60
CA ASP A 83 12.30 -12.52 -5.54
C ASP A 83 11.11 -13.45 -5.80
N SER A 84 11.41 -14.67 -6.24
CA SER A 84 10.41 -15.68 -6.56
C SER A 84 9.54 -16.08 -5.37
N GLU A 85 10.08 -16.09 -4.16
CA GLU A 85 9.37 -16.41 -2.93
C GLU A 85 8.38 -15.30 -2.59
N HIS A 86 8.84 -14.03 -2.61
CA HIS A 86 7.97 -12.88 -2.36
C HIS A 86 6.84 -12.78 -3.39
N LEU A 87 7.14 -12.97 -4.68
CA LEU A 87 6.13 -12.95 -5.73
C LEU A 87 5.13 -14.11 -5.61
N ALA A 88 5.60 -15.30 -5.22
CA ALA A 88 4.71 -16.44 -4.97
C ALA A 88 3.77 -16.16 -3.78
N TRP A 89 4.29 -15.57 -2.72
CA TRP A 89 3.50 -15.12 -1.57
C TRP A 89 2.46 -14.07 -1.99
N VAL A 90 2.83 -13.03 -2.74
CA VAL A 90 1.88 -12.00 -3.22
C VAL A 90 0.74 -12.63 -4.02
N ARG A 91 1.05 -13.60 -4.90
CA ARG A 91 0.03 -14.34 -5.66
C ARG A 91 -0.86 -15.21 -4.77
N ALA A 92 -0.31 -15.77 -3.70
CA ALA A 92 -1.09 -16.57 -2.73
C ALA A 92 -2.03 -15.66 -1.93
N VAL A 93 -1.52 -14.57 -1.38
CA VAL A 93 -2.33 -13.57 -0.66
C VAL A 93 -3.47 -13.03 -1.52
N ARG A 94 -3.21 -12.78 -2.82
CA ARG A 94 -4.25 -12.31 -3.75
C ARG A 94 -5.46 -13.22 -3.82
N ARG A 95 -5.32 -14.52 -3.62
CA ARG A 95 -6.44 -15.49 -3.69
C ARG A 95 -7.33 -15.44 -2.45
N GLU A 96 -6.82 -14.93 -1.34
CA GLU A 96 -7.48 -14.95 -0.04
C GLU A 96 -7.87 -13.55 0.44
N THR A 97 -7.17 -12.53 -0.04
CA THR A 97 -7.37 -11.13 0.36
C THR A 97 -8.22 -10.41 -0.68
N PRO A 98 -9.42 -9.92 -0.29
CA PRO A 98 -10.35 -9.26 -1.21
C PRO A 98 -9.81 -8.00 -1.89
N LEU A 99 -8.93 -7.26 -1.20
CA LEU A 99 -8.43 -5.98 -1.67
C LEU A 99 -6.92 -5.87 -1.49
N LEU A 100 -6.21 -5.75 -2.61
CA LEU A 100 -4.78 -5.42 -2.63
C LEU A 100 -4.60 -3.94 -2.91
N THR A 101 -3.71 -3.30 -2.17
CA THR A 101 -3.38 -1.90 -2.40
C THR A 101 -1.87 -1.69 -2.43
N SER A 102 -1.42 -0.72 -3.20
CA SER A 102 0.00 -0.38 -3.27
C SER A 102 0.23 1.12 -3.20
N VAL A 103 1.35 1.52 -2.64
CA VAL A 103 1.82 2.91 -2.66
C VAL A 103 3.11 2.97 -3.47
N CYS A 104 3.26 4.03 -4.29
CA CYS A 104 4.52 4.30 -4.97
C CYS A 104 4.95 3.10 -5.83
N THR A 105 6.19 2.68 -5.70
CA THR A 105 6.75 1.52 -6.42
C THR A 105 6.30 0.15 -5.90
N GLY A 106 5.39 0.10 -4.92
CA GLY A 106 4.72 -1.15 -4.54
C GLY A 106 3.95 -1.79 -5.69
N SER A 107 3.42 -0.98 -6.63
CA SER A 107 2.77 -1.47 -7.84
C SER A 107 3.70 -2.25 -8.78
N LEU A 108 5.02 -1.98 -8.75
CA LEU A 108 6.01 -2.78 -9.51
C LEU A 108 6.01 -4.24 -9.06
N VAL A 109 5.84 -4.49 -7.77
CA VAL A 109 5.77 -5.86 -7.24
C VAL A 109 4.49 -6.54 -7.73
N TYR A 110 3.36 -5.82 -7.78
CA TYR A 110 2.11 -6.36 -8.33
C TYR A 110 2.21 -6.63 -9.84
N ALA A 111 2.87 -5.76 -10.61
CA ALA A 111 3.13 -5.99 -12.02
C ALA A 111 4.01 -7.24 -12.23
N ALA A 112 5.12 -7.35 -11.50
CA ALA A 112 6.00 -8.53 -11.54
C ALA A 112 5.30 -9.83 -11.11
N ALA A 113 4.31 -9.73 -10.21
CA ALA A 113 3.46 -10.85 -9.84
C ALA A 113 2.38 -11.19 -10.89
N GLY A 114 2.23 -10.37 -11.96
CA GLY A 114 1.22 -10.54 -13.01
C GLY A 114 -0.20 -10.11 -12.59
N LEU A 115 -0.31 -9.28 -11.55
CA LEU A 115 -1.62 -8.87 -11.00
C LEU A 115 -2.19 -7.61 -11.65
N LEU A 116 -1.40 -6.91 -12.47
CA LEU A 116 -1.80 -5.67 -13.15
C LEU A 116 -2.00 -5.86 -14.65
N ALA A 117 -1.91 -7.07 -15.20
CA ALA A 117 -2.01 -7.34 -16.62
C ALA A 117 -3.36 -6.87 -17.19
N GLY A 118 -3.31 -5.92 -18.15
CA GLY A 118 -4.47 -5.33 -18.80
C GLY A 118 -5.32 -4.41 -17.90
N ARG A 119 -4.82 -4.04 -16.72
CA ARG A 119 -5.57 -3.24 -15.73
C ARG A 119 -5.06 -1.80 -15.67
N PRO A 120 -5.94 -0.82 -15.33
CA PRO A 120 -5.50 0.53 -15.02
C PRO A 120 -4.72 0.54 -13.69
N ALA A 121 -3.60 1.26 -13.68
CA ALA A 121 -2.77 1.40 -12.49
C ALA A 121 -1.93 2.67 -12.55
N THR A 122 -1.41 3.08 -11.41
CA THR A 122 -0.41 4.13 -11.29
C THR A 122 0.75 3.69 -10.40
N THR A 123 1.81 4.47 -10.40
CA THR A 123 3.00 4.29 -9.56
C THR A 123 3.63 5.65 -9.26
N HIS A 124 4.79 5.65 -8.62
CA HIS A 124 5.58 6.88 -8.48
C HIS A 124 5.96 7.45 -9.85
N TRP A 125 5.87 8.76 -10.03
CA TRP A 125 6.12 9.44 -11.31
C TRP A 125 7.46 9.06 -11.96
N SER A 126 8.51 8.81 -11.17
CA SER A 126 9.83 8.43 -11.69
C SER A 126 9.95 6.93 -12.02
N ALA A 127 8.92 6.13 -11.79
CA ALA A 127 8.90 4.68 -12.02
C ALA A 127 7.84 4.24 -13.06
N LEU A 128 7.26 5.18 -13.78
CA LEU A 128 6.24 4.90 -14.82
C LEU A 128 6.82 4.02 -15.93
N ASP A 129 8.03 4.35 -16.42
CA ASP A 129 8.72 3.56 -17.44
C ASP A 129 9.07 2.16 -16.91
N GLU A 130 9.52 2.06 -15.65
CA GLU A 130 9.84 0.79 -15.00
C GLU A 130 8.59 -0.11 -14.86
N LEU A 131 7.42 0.48 -14.56
CA LEU A 131 6.16 -0.24 -14.55
C LEU A 131 5.79 -0.77 -15.94
N ALA A 132 5.93 0.06 -16.97
CA ALA A 132 5.67 -0.32 -18.35
C ALA A 132 6.64 -1.41 -18.87
N GLU A 133 7.88 -1.41 -18.39
CA GLU A 133 8.87 -2.45 -18.75
C GLU A 133 8.52 -3.80 -18.11
N LEU A 134 8.00 -3.81 -16.89
CA LEU A 134 7.60 -5.03 -16.17
C LEU A 134 6.37 -5.69 -16.80
N ASP A 135 5.39 -4.87 -17.23
CA ASP A 135 4.20 -5.37 -17.90
C ASP A 135 3.62 -4.31 -18.85
N ARG A 136 3.85 -4.51 -20.16
CA ARG A 136 3.39 -3.61 -21.22
C ARG A 136 1.87 -3.55 -21.39
N SER A 137 1.14 -4.43 -20.77
CA SER A 137 -0.34 -4.45 -20.85
C SER A 137 -1.01 -3.56 -19.80
N VAL A 138 -0.26 -3.06 -18.82
CA VAL A 138 -0.78 -2.16 -17.80
C VAL A 138 -1.24 -0.84 -18.44
N LEU A 139 -2.44 -0.41 -18.12
CA LEU A 139 -2.99 0.88 -18.57
C LEU A 139 -2.59 1.95 -17.56
N ILE A 140 -1.41 2.53 -17.77
CA ILE A 140 -0.79 3.44 -16.79
C ILE A 140 -1.49 4.80 -16.81
N ASP A 141 -2.02 5.24 -15.65
CA ASP A 141 -2.48 6.61 -15.43
C ASP A 141 -1.34 7.43 -14.79
N THR A 142 -0.82 8.40 -15.54
CA THR A 142 0.33 9.21 -15.14
C THR A 142 -0.03 10.40 -14.24
N GLU A 143 -1.32 10.76 -14.16
CA GLU A 143 -1.80 11.95 -13.46
C GLU A 143 -2.54 11.64 -12.17
N ALA A 144 -3.09 10.43 -12.06
CA ALA A 144 -3.91 10.04 -10.92
C ALA A 144 -3.08 9.97 -9.63
N ARG A 145 -3.64 10.50 -8.54
CA ARG A 145 -3.11 10.29 -7.19
C ARG A 145 -3.27 8.83 -6.75
N TYR A 146 -4.35 8.19 -7.14
CA TYR A 146 -4.60 6.75 -7.02
C TYR A 146 -5.56 6.28 -8.11
N VAL A 147 -5.48 5.00 -8.43
CA VAL A 147 -6.37 4.29 -9.36
C VAL A 147 -7.03 3.15 -8.60
N ASP A 148 -8.36 3.16 -8.54
CA ASP A 148 -9.18 2.10 -7.96
C ASP A 148 -9.75 1.23 -9.10
N ASP A 149 -9.24 0.02 -9.25
CA ASP A 149 -9.71 -0.96 -10.23
C ASP A 149 -10.46 -2.12 -9.52
N GLY A 150 -11.25 -1.79 -8.53
CA GLY A 150 -12.10 -2.75 -7.81
C GLY A 150 -11.34 -3.51 -6.73
N ASP A 151 -10.72 -4.62 -7.05
CA ASP A 151 -10.00 -5.47 -6.10
C ASP A 151 -8.49 -5.18 -6.01
N VAL A 152 -8.01 -4.25 -6.82
CA VAL A 152 -6.65 -3.68 -6.72
C VAL A 152 -6.74 -2.15 -6.76
N VAL A 153 -6.09 -1.50 -5.81
CA VAL A 153 -5.94 -0.03 -5.78
C VAL A 153 -4.46 0.30 -5.77
N THR A 154 -4.02 1.11 -6.72
CA THR A 154 -2.63 1.58 -6.78
C THR A 154 -2.57 3.08 -6.54
N SER A 155 -1.61 3.57 -5.77
CA SER A 155 -1.40 5.00 -5.62
C SER A 155 -0.05 5.45 -6.16
N ALA A 156 0.00 6.71 -6.54
CA ALA A 156 1.22 7.41 -6.87
C ALA A 156 2.16 7.51 -5.64
N GLY A 157 3.25 8.25 -5.77
CA GLY A 157 4.32 8.24 -4.79
C GLY A 157 4.01 8.92 -3.46
N VAL A 158 4.62 8.40 -2.45
CA VAL A 158 4.85 8.98 -1.12
C VAL A 158 3.56 9.50 -0.47
N SER A 159 3.27 10.80 -0.56
CA SER A 159 2.09 11.41 0.07
C SER A 159 0.75 10.93 -0.52
N ALA A 160 0.74 10.38 -1.74
CA ALA A 160 -0.46 9.84 -2.36
C ALA A 160 -1.03 8.62 -1.61
N GLY A 161 -0.20 7.92 -0.83
CA GLY A 161 -0.64 6.85 0.05
C GLY A 161 -1.64 7.30 1.11
N ILE A 162 -1.56 8.57 1.55
CA ILE A 162 -2.53 9.16 2.48
C ILE A 162 -3.89 9.32 1.80
N ASP A 163 -3.91 9.85 0.56
CA ASP A 163 -5.14 10.02 -0.21
C ASP A 163 -5.80 8.67 -0.51
N MET A 164 -5.00 7.68 -0.90
CA MET A 164 -5.48 6.31 -1.11
C MET A 164 -6.07 5.72 0.18
N ALA A 165 -5.40 5.88 1.32
CA ALA A 165 -5.91 5.34 2.58
C ALA A 165 -7.22 6.01 3.00
N LEU A 166 -7.37 7.34 2.81
CA LEU A 166 -8.64 8.04 3.01
C LEU A 166 -9.74 7.54 2.06
N HIS A 167 -9.38 7.26 0.79
CA HIS A 167 -10.29 6.64 -0.16
C HIS A 167 -10.74 5.24 0.31
N LEU A 168 -9.83 4.44 0.85
CA LEU A 168 -10.17 3.13 1.41
C LEU A 168 -11.15 3.25 2.58
N VAL A 169 -10.96 4.21 3.47
CA VAL A 169 -11.92 4.48 4.56
C VAL A 169 -13.29 4.85 4.01
N ALA A 170 -13.33 5.74 3.00
CA ALA A 170 -14.59 6.13 2.37
C ALA A 170 -15.30 4.95 1.71
N ARG A 171 -14.56 4.06 1.08
CA ARG A 171 -15.06 2.87 0.37
C ARG A 171 -15.51 1.77 1.32
N LEU A 172 -14.76 1.51 2.41
CA LEU A 172 -14.98 0.40 3.32
C LEU A 172 -16.01 0.73 4.41
N GLU A 173 -16.18 1.99 4.75
CA GLU A 173 -17.17 2.42 5.70
C GLU A 173 -18.09 3.50 5.12
N SER A 174 -17.60 4.75 4.98
CA SER A 174 -18.39 5.83 4.40
C SER A 174 -17.51 7.06 4.09
N PRO A 175 -17.98 7.96 3.18
CA PRO A 175 -17.35 9.26 2.96
C PRO A 175 -17.30 10.14 4.23
N ASP A 176 -18.26 9.98 5.15
CA ASP A 176 -18.29 10.72 6.42
C ASP A 176 -17.16 10.24 7.35
N ALA A 177 -16.95 8.94 7.44
CA ALA A 177 -15.84 8.38 8.20
C ALA A 177 -14.48 8.89 7.66
N ALA A 178 -14.29 8.92 6.35
CA ALA A 178 -13.08 9.47 5.75
C ALA A 178 -12.90 10.96 6.06
N ARG A 179 -13.97 11.77 6.03
CA ARG A 179 -13.91 13.19 6.42
C ARG A 179 -13.56 13.38 7.89
N GLN A 180 -14.06 12.51 8.76
CA GLN A 180 -13.72 12.53 10.19
C GLN A 180 -12.24 12.21 10.41
N VAL A 181 -11.73 11.13 9.79
CA VAL A 181 -10.31 10.76 9.85
C VAL A 181 -9.43 11.89 9.30
N ARG A 182 -9.77 12.44 8.13
CA ARG A 182 -9.03 13.56 7.54
C ARG A 182 -8.93 14.76 8.50
N ARG A 183 -10.01 15.07 9.22
CA ARG A 183 -10.03 16.14 10.24
C ARG A 183 -9.15 15.78 11.42
N GLU A 184 -9.22 14.54 11.89
CA GLU A 184 -8.45 14.05 13.05
C GLU A 184 -6.95 14.18 12.81
N ILE A 185 -6.47 13.76 11.65
CA ILE A 185 -5.06 13.86 11.26
C ILE A 185 -4.67 15.23 10.70
N GLN A 186 -5.58 16.20 10.68
CA GLN A 186 -5.40 17.57 10.13
C GLN A 186 -4.81 17.57 8.70
N TYR A 187 -5.20 16.59 7.88
CA TYR A 187 -4.72 16.51 6.51
C TYR A 187 -5.49 17.47 5.60
N ASP A 188 -4.84 18.57 5.24
CA ASP A 188 -5.34 19.54 4.26
C ASP A 188 -4.29 19.75 3.17
N PRO A 189 -4.42 19.05 2.02
CA PRO A 189 -3.40 19.03 0.97
C PRO A 189 -3.44 20.27 0.08
N ALA A 190 -3.36 21.44 0.68
CA ALA A 190 -3.16 22.73 0.02
C ALA A 190 -1.81 23.33 0.45
N PRO A 191 -0.68 22.78 -0.06
CA PRO A 191 0.63 23.25 0.36
C PRO A 191 0.85 24.72 -0.05
N PRO A 192 1.60 25.50 0.73
CA PRO A 192 1.87 26.91 0.47
C PRO A 192 2.92 27.14 -0.63
N VAL A 193 3.37 26.10 -1.32
CA VAL A 193 4.40 26.12 -2.37
C VAL A 193 3.90 25.45 -3.63
#